data_deccecf4681a453443ddd7b0af18ce12
#
_entry.id   deccecf4681a453443ddd7b0af18ce12
#
_cell.length_a   1.000
_cell.length_b   1.000
_cell.length_c   1.000
_cell.angle_alpha   90.00
_cell.angle_beta   90.00
_cell.angle_gamma   90.00
#
_symmetry.space_group_name_H-M   'P 1'
#
loop_
_entity.id
_entity.type
_entity.pdbx_description
1 polymer ?
#
loop_
_entity_poly.entity_id
_entity_poly.type
_entity_poly.pdbx_seq_one_letter_code
_entity_poly.pdbx_strand_id
1 'polypeptide(L)'
;MRKTIALGVALCFGAACAEVKSQDAWEWHDGSALPQEGRGFSDTATPYVRIPDRLRGNCSGAVWGLSRNSSGICYRFSTDSRQMRVKWTVGDPVLSTHNMTGAGRSGVDVYGWDEGTKTWRFVKGSRPKKTDNEISFPWTPGRPCMIYLPLYNEVVRFEVGVLKGSKVAPLPPRASGVSKPVVCYGTSITHGASASRPGLSWTAQAARRADVPFVNLGFAGSGKMEPSMVDVVAEIDASLYVLDCLWNMSPKLVEERFEPFVRELHRRRPTTPILCAEDCSTFRDRTEKGIMAEKIVAKLKAEDPVAWKDLHFIPNTEQMARDCEETVDGCHPNDCGMRQMGIGFGNRYKQILGLK
;
A
#
# COMPACT_ATOMS: atom_id res chain seq x y z
N MET A 1 11.44 32.25 -48.50
CA MET A 1 10.64 31.02 -48.58
C MET A 1 10.53 30.42 -47.18
N ARG A 2 9.40 30.69 -46.48
CA ARG A 2 9.10 30.14 -45.18
C ARG A 2 8.30 28.85 -45.39
N LYS A 3 8.82 27.70 -44.93
CA LYS A 3 8.10 26.44 -44.92
C LYS A 3 7.28 26.37 -43.65
N THR A 4 5.97 26.41 -43.77
CA THR A 4 5.02 26.17 -42.72
C THR A 4 4.89 24.66 -42.51
N ILE A 5 5.32 24.15 -41.34
CA ILE A 5 5.10 22.76 -40.94
C ILE A 5 3.72 22.73 -40.27
N ALA A 6 2.74 22.10 -40.90
CA ALA A 6 1.45 21.83 -40.32
C ALA A 6 1.56 20.60 -39.39
N LEU A 7 1.39 20.83 -38.09
CA LEU A 7 1.32 19.78 -37.09
C LEU A 7 -0.10 19.21 -37.09
N GLY A 8 -0.30 18.05 -37.69
CA GLY A 8 -1.57 17.34 -37.68
C GLY A 8 -1.83 16.75 -36.29
N VAL A 9 -2.74 17.36 -35.52
CA VAL A 9 -3.27 16.77 -34.31
C VAL A 9 -4.30 15.72 -34.70
N ALA A 10 -3.93 14.46 -34.65
CA ALA A 10 -4.89 13.35 -34.79
C ALA A 10 -5.76 13.28 -33.53
N LEU A 11 -6.96 13.84 -33.62
CA LEU A 11 -8.04 13.64 -32.65
C LEU A 11 -8.55 12.20 -32.78
N CYS A 12 -8.04 11.29 -31.95
CA CYS A 12 -8.70 10.01 -31.74
C CYS A 12 -10.01 10.25 -30.99
N PHE A 13 -11.11 10.38 -31.73
CA PHE A 13 -12.45 10.24 -31.18
C PHE A 13 -12.63 8.77 -30.75
N GLY A 14 -12.34 8.48 -29.47
CA GLY A 14 -12.78 7.23 -28.86
C GLY A 14 -14.30 7.21 -28.86
N ALA A 15 -14.90 6.26 -29.56
CA ALA A 15 -16.33 6.02 -29.50
C ALA A 15 -16.72 5.86 -28.02
N ALA A 16 -17.49 6.81 -27.48
CA ALA A 16 -18.04 6.71 -26.14
C ALA A 16 -18.93 5.46 -26.10
N CYS A 17 -18.43 4.40 -25.48
CA CYS A 17 -19.22 3.19 -25.28
C CYS A 17 -20.39 3.55 -24.37
N ALA A 18 -21.62 3.49 -24.86
CA ALA A 18 -22.82 3.82 -24.10
C ALA A 18 -22.85 2.99 -22.80
N GLU A 19 -23.12 3.64 -21.67
CA GLU A 19 -23.19 2.97 -20.38
C GLU A 19 -24.38 2.01 -20.33
N VAL A 20 -24.11 0.73 -20.04
CA VAL A 20 -25.17 -0.29 -19.88
C VAL A 20 -25.84 -0.06 -18.52
N LYS A 21 -27.10 0.38 -18.54
CA LYS A 21 -27.86 0.77 -17.33
C LYS A 21 -28.70 -0.34 -16.71
N SER A 22 -29.10 -1.38 -17.50
CA SER A 22 -29.93 -2.47 -16.97
C SER A 22 -29.18 -3.28 -15.90
N GLN A 23 -29.82 -3.54 -14.76
CA GLN A 23 -29.25 -4.38 -13.70
C GLN A 23 -29.09 -5.83 -14.15
N ASP A 24 -29.98 -6.35 -14.98
CA ASP A 24 -29.93 -7.71 -15.50
C ASP A 24 -28.76 -7.98 -16.47
N ALA A 25 -28.08 -6.90 -16.90
CA ALA A 25 -26.90 -7.00 -17.76
C ALA A 25 -25.60 -7.26 -16.97
N TRP A 26 -25.63 -7.32 -15.63
CA TRP A 26 -24.46 -7.44 -14.78
C TRP A 26 -24.42 -8.78 -14.05
N GLU A 27 -23.24 -9.37 -14.03
CA GLU A 27 -22.86 -10.48 -13.17
C GLU A 27 -21.94 -9.94 -12.06
N TRP A 28 -22.31 -10.21 -10.81
CA TRP A 28 -21.60 -9.68 -9.63
C TRP A 28 -20.77 -10.76 -8.97
N HIS A 29 -19.51 -10.45 -8.75
CA HIS A 29 -18.55 -11.29 -8.04
C HIS A 29 -18.26 -10.69 -6.66
N ASP A 30 -18.55 -11.47 -5.61
CA ASP A 30 -18.19 -11.10 -4.24
C ASP A 30 -16.67 -11.01 -4.08
N GLY A 31 -16.19 -10.05 -3.29
CA GLY A 31 -14.77 -9.84 -3.07
C GLY A 31 -14.04 -11.06 -2.50
N SER A 32 -14.72 -11.91 -1.72
CA SER A 32 -14.13 -13.14 -1.18
C SER A 32 -13.79 -14.18 -2.26
N ALA A 33 -14.47 -14.12 -3.41
CA ALA A 33 -14.26 -15.01 -4.55
C ALA A 33 -13.24 -14.46 -5.57
N LEU A 34 -12.79 -13.21 -5.41
CA LEU A 34 -11.85 -12.58 -6.34
C LEU A 34 -10.39 -12.78 -5.90
N PRO A 35 -9.44 -12.81 -6.85
CA PRO A 35 -8.02 -12.83 -6.53
C PRO A 35 -7.61 -11.60 -5.70
N GLN A 36 -7.34 -11.82 -4.42
CA GLN A 36 -7.03 -10.79 -3.42
C GLN A 36 -5.56 -10.83 -3.01
N GLU A 37 -4.95 -9.66 -2.87
CA GLU A 37 -3.61 -9.45 -2.32
C GLU A 37 -3.67 -8.47 -1.14
N GLY A 38 -2.59 -8.37 -0.38
CA GLY A 38 -2.48 -7.43 0.75
C GLY A 38 -2.98 -7.97 2.08
N ARG A 39 -3.47 -9.23 2.12
CA ARG A 39 -3.77 -9.94 3.37
C ARG A 39 -2.54 -10.67 3.86
N GLY A 40 -2.16 -10.41 5.13
CA GLY A 40 -1.09 -11.15 5.80
C GLY A 40 -1.56 -12.47 6.39
N PHE A 41 -2.87 -12.62 6.62
CA PHE A 41 -3.49 -13.76 7.31
C PHE A 41 -4.72 -14.25 6.54
N SER A 42 -4.90 -15.57 6.49
CA SER A 42 -6.07 -16.19 5.84
C SER A 42 -7.27 -16.34 6.76
N ASP A 43 -7.06 -16.31 8.08
CA ASP A 43 -8.03 -16.59 9.15
C ASP A 43 -8.60 -15.31 9.81
N THR A 44 -8.60 -14.20 9.11
CA THR A 44 -9.26 -12.96 9.56
C THR A 44 -10.79 -13.10 9.53
N ALA A 45 -11.49 -12.41 10.44
CA ALA A 45 -12.95 -12.45 10.57
C ALA A 45 -13.70 -12.09 9.27
N THR A 46 -13.13 -11.19 8.47
CA THR A 46 -13.59 -10.86 7.12
C THR A 46 -12.39 -10.75 6.19
N PRO A 47 -12.55 -10.86 4.85
CA PRO A 47 -11.45 -10.69 3.91
C PRO A 47 -10.93 -9.23 3.83
N TYR A 48 -11.50 -8.32 4.58
CA TYR A 48 -11.23 -6.89 4.51
C TYR A 48 -10.47 -6.33 5.71
N VAL A 49 -10.19 -7.14 6.74
CA VAL A 49 -9.45 -6.75 7.95
C VAL A 49 -8.05 -7.33 7.95
N ARG A 50 -7.12 -6.69 8.67
CA ARG A 50 -5.69 -6.93 8.53
C ARG A 50 -5.08 -7.87 9.57
N ILE A 51 -5.72 -8.03 10.74
CA ILE A 51 -5.24 -8.89 11.84
C ILE A 51 -6.37 -9.83 12.28
N PRO A 52 -6.11 -11.14 12.46
CA PRO A 52 -7.11 -12.10 12.92
C PRO A 52 -7.41 -11.97 14.42
N ASP A 53 -8.60 -12.40 14.83
CA ASP A 53 -9.10 -12.24 16.20
C ASP A 53 -8.24 -12.96 17.26
N ARG A 54 -7.60 -14.08 16.89
CA ARG A 54 -6.67 -14.80 17.78
C ARG A 54 -5.44 -13.98 18.20
N LEU A 55 -5.04 -12.97 17.40
CA LEU A 55 -3.91 -12.08 17.69
C LEU A 55 -4.33 -10.78 18.41
N ARG A 56 -5.61 -10.67 18.84
CA ARG A 56 -6.09 -9.49 19.54
C ARG A 56 -5.29 -9.19 20.81
N GLY A 57 -4.88 -10.22 21.53
CA GLY A 57 -4.08 -10.10 22.75
C GLY A 57 -2.67 -9.52 22.54
N ASN A 58 -2.15 -9.62 21.31
CA ASN A 58 -0.84 -9.06 20.93
C ASN A 58 -0.91 -7.57 20.55
N CYS A 59 -2.12 -7.02 20.43
CA CYS A 59 -2.36 -5.68 19.93
C CYS A 59 -2.85 -4.77 21.06
N SER A 60 -2.36 -3.52 21.11
CA SER A 60 -3.04 -2.49 21.88
C SER A 60 -4.45 -2.27 21.35
N GLY A 61 -5.35 -1.69 22.17
CA GLY A 61 -6.72 -1.39 21.72
C GLY A 61 -6.75 -0.49 20.48
N ALA A 62 -5.80 0.44 20.35
CA ALA A 62 -5.67 1.31 19.19
C ALA A 62 -5.22 0.54 17.94
N VAL A 63 -4.18 -0.31 18.02
CA VAL A 63 -3.75 -1.19 16.92
C VAL A 63 -4.89 -2.09 16.48
N TRP A 64 -5.62 -2.68 17.46
CA TRP A 64 -6.75 -3.55 17.15
C TRP A 64 -7.85 -2.82 16.38
N GLY A 65 -8.29 -1.64 16.84
CA GLY A 65 -9.29 -0.83 16.15
C GLY A 65 -8.84 -0.45 14.73
N LEU A 66 -7.60 0.00 14.58
CA LEU A 66 -7.03 0.38 13.27
C LEU A 66 -6.84 -0.83 12.35
N SER A 67 -6.65 -2.03 12.87
CA SER A 67 -6.51 -3.25 12.07
C SER A 67 -7.77 -3.62 11.28
N ARG A 68 -8.92 -3.05 11.65
CA ARG A 68 -10.19 -3.21 10.91
C ARG A 68 -10.22 -2.43 9.60
N ASN A 69 -9.41 -1.37 9.46
CA ASN A 69 -9.28 -0.63 8.21
C ASN A 69 -8.64 -1.50 7.12
N SER A 70 -9.08 -1.34 5.87
CA SER A 70 -8.72 -2.21 4.74
C SER A 70 -7.44 -1.79 4.00
N SER A 71 -6.60 -0.95 4.63
CA SER A 71 -5.40 -0.41 4.00
C SER A 71 -4.47 -1.48 3.44
N GLY A 72 -4.05 -1.31 2.19
CA GLY A 72 -3.14 -2.22 1.50
C GLY A 72 -3.82 -3.43 0.84
N ILE A 73 -5.05 -3.74 1.21
CA ILE A 73 -5.81 -4.82 0.57
C ILE A 73 -6.20 -4.38 -0.83
N CYS A 74 -5.95 -5.23 -1.82
CA CYS A 74 -6.31 -4.97 -3.20
C CYS A 74 -6.70 -6.26 -3.95
N TYR A 75 -7.36 -6.08 -5.10
CA TYR A 75 -7.76 -7.14 -6.01
C TYR A 75 -6.98 -7.05 -7.30
N ARG A 76 -6.46 -8.17 -7.79
CA ARG A 76 -5.62 -8.21 -8.99
C ARG A 76 -6.09 -9.33 -9.93
N PHE A 77 -6.78 -8.94 -11.02
CA PHE A 77 -7.42 -9.85 -11.94
C PHE A 77 -7.48 -9.29 -13.37
N SER A 78 -7.96 -10.08 -14.31
CA SER A 78 -8.36 -9.63 -15.66
C SER A 78 -9.81 -10.00 -15.95
N THR A 79 -10.43 -9.29 -16.89
CA THR A 79 -11.77 -9.59 -17.40
C THR A 79 -11.87 -9.23 -18.89
N ASP A 80 -12.65 -9.99 -19.63
CA ASP A 80 -12.99 -9.71 -21.03
C ASP A 80 -14.22 -8.78 -21.16
N SER A 81 -14.77 -8.31 -20.05
CA SER A 81 -15.83 -7.31 -20.02
C SER A 81 -15.37 -5.97 -20.59
N ARG A 82 -16.25 -5.28 -21.32
CA ARG A 82 -16.01 -3.92 -21.84
C ARG A 82 -16.39 -2.81 -20.87
N GLN A 83 -17.08 -3.15 -19.79
CA GLN A 83 -17.47 -2.25 -18.71
C GLN A 83 -17.32 -2.97 -17.38
N MET A 84 -17.03 -2.21 -16.36
CA MET A 84 -16.94 -2.70 -14.98
C MET A 84 -17.73 -1.79 -14.05
N ARG A 85 -18.26 -2.40 -12.99
CA ARG A 85 -18.80 -1.70 -11.81
C ARG A 85 -18.08 -2.19 -10.57
N VAL A 86 -17.96 -1.33 -9.59
CA VAL A 86 -17.45 -1.68 -8.27
C VAL A 86 -18.41 -1.15 -7.23
N LYS A 87 -18.90 -2.05 -6.36
CA LYS A 87 -19.69 -1.70 -5.18
C LYS A 87 -18.86 -1.97 -3.93
N TRP A 88 -18.95 -1.06 -2.97
CA TRP A 88 -18.39 -1.28 -1.66
C TRP A 88 -19.21 -0.57 -0.60
N THR A 89 -19.26 -1.19 0.57
CA THR A 89 -19.87 -0.63 1.79
C THR A 89 -18.77 -0.45 2.82
N VAL A 90 -18.70 0.74 3.43
CA VAL A 90 -17.78 1.02 4.54
C VAL A 90 -18.53 1.01 5.88
N GLY A 91 -17.85 0.60 6.94
CA GLY A 91 -18.45 0.46 8.29
C GLY A 91 -18.58 1.80 9.02
N ASP A 92 -17.64 2.74 8.82
CA ASP A 92 -17.65 4.05 9.48
C ASP A 92 -18.31 5.10 8.57
N PRO A 93 -19.40 5.77 9.03
CA PRO A 93 -20.07 6.83 8.27
C PRO A 93 -19.25 8.13 8.16
N VAL A 94 -18.18 8.31 8.94
CA VAL A 94 -17.22 9.41 8.78
C VAL A 94 -16.35 9.14 7.57
N LEU A 95 -16.69 9.71 6.42
CA LEU A 95 -16.05 9.40 5.14
C LEU A 95 -14.75 10.15 4.87
N SER A 96 -14.49 11.25 5.58
CA SER A 96 -13.28 12.09 5.45
C SER A 96 -12.85 12.60 6.81
N THR A 97 -11.60 13.07 6.92
CA THR A 97 -11.07 13.73 8.13
C THR A 97 -10.33 15.00 7.73
N HIS A 98 -9.85 15.77 8.71
CA HIS A 98 -9.15 17.06 8.48
C HIS A 98 -7.96 16.93 7.53
N ASN A 99 -7.30 15.78 7.51
CA ASN A 99 -6.10 15.54 6.68
C ASN A 99 -6.28 14.42 5.64
N MET A 100 -7.50 13.88 5.47
CA MET A 100 -7.79 12.85 4.48
C MET A 100 -9.05 13.16 3.69
N THR A 101 -8.93 13.11 2.37
CA THR A 101 -10.10 13.18 1.48
C THR A 101 -11.01 11.98 1.67
N GLY A 102 -12.28 12.09 1.31
CA GLY A 102 -13.20 10.97 1.28
C GLY A 102 -12.73 9.85 0.34
N ALA A 103 -12.08 10.20 -0.76
CA ALA A 103 -11.50 9.24 -1.69
C ALA A 103 -10.35 8.43 -1.06
N GLY A 104 -9.47 9.07 -0.28
CA GLY A 104 -8.37 8.39 0.42
C GLY A 104 -8.86 7.56 1.59
N ARG A 105 -9.71 8.15 2.46
CA ARG A 105 -10.19 7.49 3.68
C ARG A 105 -11.13 6.32 3.37
N SER A 106 -12.13 6.52 2.52
CA SER A 106 -13.29 5.63 2.36
C SER A 106 -13.54 5.18 0.92
N GLY A 107 -12.69 5.60 -0.03
CA GLY A 107 -12.84 5.31 -1.44
C GLY A 107 -12.02 4.15 -1.95
N VAL A 108 -12.30 3.76 -3.20
CA VAL A 108 -11.55 2.74 -3.95
C VAL A 108 -10.85 3.38 -5.14
N ASP A 109 -9.72 2.80 -5.55
CA ASP A 109 -8.94 3.19 -6.71
C ASP A 109 -8.79 2.04 -7.69
N VAL A 110 -9.00 2.32 -8.98
CA VAL A 110 -8.83 1.37 -10.07
C VAL A 110 -7.62 1.73 -10.91
N TYR A 111 -6.74 0.75 -11.11
CA TYR A 111 -5.58 0.81 -11.99
C TYR A 111 -5.70 -0.24 -13.09
N GLY A 112 -5.21 0.08 -14.27
CA GLY A 112 -5.07 -0.83 -15.38
C GLY A 112 -3.61 -0.90 -15.85
N TRP A 113 -3.15 -2.08 -16.21
CA TRP A 113 -1.83 -2.23 -16.81
C TRP A 113 -1.77 -1.57 -18.17
N ASP A 114 -0.68 -0.89 -18.45
CA ASP A 114 -0.40 -0.25 -19.74
C ASP A 114 0.77 -0.97 -20.41
N GLU A 115 0.46 -1.69 -21.49
CA GLU A 115 1.45 -2.48 -22.23
C GLU A 115 2.54 -1.63 -22.91
N GLY A 116 2.19 -0.40 -23.32
CA GLY A 116 3.12 0.51 -23.98
C GLY A 116 4.20 1.03 -23.05
N THR A 117 3.84 1.35 -21.82
CA THR A 117 4.77 1.88 -20.80
C THR A 117 5.22 0.84 -19.78
N LYS A 118 4.65 -0.37 -19.82
CA LYS A 118 4.90 -1.44 -18.83
C LYS A 118 4.72 -0.97 -17.39
N THR A 119 3.64 -0.20 -17.16
CA THR A 119 3.31 0.36 -15.84
C THR A 119 1.82 0.27 -15.53
N TRP A 120 1.50 0.27 -14.24
CA TRP A 120 0.14 0.43 -13.76
C TRP A 120 -0.30 1.88 -13.86
N ARG A 121 -1.36 2.14 -14.62
CA ARG A 121 -1.94 3.47 -14.79
C ARG A 121 -3.26 3.61 -14.05
N PHE A 122 -3.45 4.76 -13.40
CA PHE A 122 -4.74 5.13 -12.82
C PHE A 122 -5.82 5.21 -13.89
N VAL A 123 -6.97 4.61 -13.60
CA VAL A 123 -8.14 4.58 -14.49
C VAL A 123 -9.31 5.32 -13.88
N LYS A 124 -9.66 4.98 -12.63
CA LYS A 124 -10.85 5.52 -11.97
C LYS A 124 -10.64 5.60 -10.47
N GLY A 125 -11.02 6.73 -9.88
CA GLY A 125 -11.16 6.91 -8.43
C GLY A 125 -12.61 7.11 -8.06
N SER A 126 -12.88 6.89 -6.80
CA SER A 126 -14.20 7.06 -6.23
C SER A 126 -14.36 8.39 -5.48
N ARG A 127 -15.61 8.81 -5.29
CA ARG A 127 -16.00 9.98 -4.47
C ARG A 127 -17.10 9.55 -3.51
N PRO A 128 -16.78 8.87 -2.40
CA PRO A 128 -17.77 8.40 -1.45
C PRO A 128 -18.64 9.54 -0.91
N LYS A 129 -19.96 9.33 -0.88
CA LYS A 129 -20.93 10.29 -0.34
C LYS A 129 -21.77 9.70 0.79
N LYS A 130 -21.72 8.39 0.96
CA LYS A 130 -22.44 7.60 1.96
C LYS A 130 -21.66 6.33 2.25
N THR A 131 -22.14 5.48 3.13
CA THR A 131 -21.51 4.18 3.43
C THR A 131 -21.56 3.21 2.25
N ASP A 132 -22.69 3.16 1.53
CA ASP A 132 -22.87 2.33 0.32
C ASP A 132 -22.51 3.11 -0.93
N ASN A 133 -21.59 2.63 -1.70
CA ASN A 133 -21.06 3.32 -2.86
C ASN A 133 -20.99 2.41 -4.08
N GLU A 134 -21.05 3.02 -5.26
CA GLU A 134 -20.86 2.36 -6.54
C GLU A 134 -20.14 3.29 -7.52
N ILE A 135 -19.24 2.74 -8.33
CA ILE A 135 -18.67 3.39 -9.51
C ILE A 135 -18.84 2.49 -10.73
N SER A 136 -18.99 3.13 -11.90
CA SER A 136 -19.04 2.48 -13.21
C SER A 136 -18.03 3.12 -14.14
N PHE A 137 -17.38 2.33 -14.99
CA PHE A 137 -16.40 2.82 -15.95
C PHE A 137 -16.21 1.84 -17.11
N PRO A 138 -15.82 2.35 -18.31
CA PRO A 138 -15.44 1.50 -19.44
C PRO A 138 -14.14 0.76 -19.12
N TRP A 139 -14.00 -0.44 -19.68
CA TRP A 139 -12.82 -1.27 -19.52
C TRP A 139 -12.36 -1.85 -20.85
N THR A 140 -11.06 -2.07 -20.98
CA THR A 140 -10.48 -2.74 -22.14
C THR A 140 -10.44 -4.25 -21.87
N PRO A 141 -11.11 -5.09 -22.69
CA PRO A 141 -11.10 -6.54 -22.53
C PRO A 141 -9.71 -7.14 -22.42
N GLY A 142 -9.51 -8.02 -21.44
CA GLY A 142 -8.23 -8.68 -21.18
C GLY A 142 -7.17 -7.84 -20.47
N ARG A 143 -7.37 -6.53 -20.31
CA ARG A 143 -6.43 -5.66 -19.59
C ARG A 143 -6.33 -6.09 -18.12
N PRO A 144 -5.11 -6.27 -17.57
CA PRO A 144 -4.93 -6.48 -16.13
C PRO A 144 -5.48 -5.31 -15.29
N CYS A 145 -6.25 -5.65 -14.27
CA CYS A 145 -6.90 -4.73 -13.33
C CYS A 145 -6.30 -4.86 -11.93
N MET A 146 -6.19 -3.73 -11.22
CA MET A 146 -5.88 -3.69 -9.80
C MET A 146 -6.82 -2.69 -9.12
N ILE A 147 -7.50 -3.11 -8.04
CA ILE A 147 -8.43 -2.27 -7.29
C ILE A 147 -7.97 -2.23 -5.85
N TYR A 148 -7.60 -1.05 -5.35
CA TYR A 148 -7.22 -0.81 -3.95
C TYR A 148 -8.44 -0.44 -3.11
N LEU A 149 -8.52 -1.01 -1.91
CA LEU A 149 -9.54 -0.70 -0.90
C LEU A 149 -9.18 0.56 -0.09
N PRO A 150 -10.16 1.12 0.65
CA PRO A 150 -9.98 2.30 1.51
C PRO A 150 -8.80 2.20 2.48
N LEU A 151 -8.14 3.34 2.75
CA LEU A 151 -6.99 3.39 3.67
C LEU A 151 -7.42 3.43 5.14
N TYR A 152 -8.44 4.25 5.50
CA TYR A 152 -8.79 4.55 6.89
C TYR A 152 -10.25 4.25 7.23
N ASN A 153 -10.87 3.32 6.48
CA ASN A 153 -12.21 2.83 6.78
C ASN A 153 -12.23 1.32 6.62
N GLU A 154 -13.06 0.66 7.40
CA GLU A 154 -13.35 -0.76 7.25
C GLU A 154 -14.25 -0.97 6.05
N VAL A 155 -13.92 -1.90 5.17
CA VAL A 155 -14.85 -2.41 4.16
C VAL A 155 -15.61 -3.57 4.76
N VAL A 156 -16.94 -3.53 4.69
CA VAL A 156 -17.81 -4.62 5.17
C VAL A 156 -18.40 -5.43 4.02
N ARG A 157 -18.43 -4.87 2.81
CA ARG A 157 -18.84 -5.53 1.57
C ARG A 157 -18.10 -4.95 0.38
N PHE A 158 -17.68 -5.82 -0.53
CA PHE A 158 -17.03 -5.43 -1.79
C PHE A 158 -17.45 -6.38 -2.90
N GLU A 159 -17.84 -5.83 -4.05
CA GLU A 159 -18.26 -6.59 -5.21
C GLU A 159 -17.76 -5.93 -6.50
N VAL A 160 -17.41 -6.77 -7.48
CA VAL A 160 -17.10 -6.34 -8.85
C VAL A 160 -18.16 -6.86 -9.79
N GLY A 161 -18.79 -5.95 -10.52
CA GLY A 161 -19.74 -6.25 -11.59
C GLY A 161 -19.06 -6.23 -12.95
N VAL A 162 -19.25 -7.28 -13.73
CA VAL A 162 -18.87 -7.37 -15.14
C VAL A 162 -20.12 -7.58 -15.99
N LEU A 163 -20.05 -7.35 -17.28
CA LEU A 163 -21.18 -7.64 -18.18
C LEU A 163 -21.46 -9.14 -18.16
N LYS A 164 -22.74 -9.52 -18.13
CA LYS A 164 -23.19 -10.92 -18.08
C LYS A 164 -22.54 -11.77 -19.18
N GLY A 165 -21.98 -12.90 -18.78
CA GLY A 165 -21.23 -13.80 -19.65
C GLY A 165 -19.76 -13.45 -19.83
N SER A 166 -19.29 -12.34 -19.23
CA SER A 166 -17.87 -12.03 -19.19
C SER A 166 -17.16 -12.86 -18.11
N LYS A 167 -15.90 -13.19 -18.35
CA LYS A 167 -15.07 -13.97 -17.43
C LYS A 167 -14.23 -13.04 -16.55
N VAL A 168 -14.02 -13.46 -15.31
CA VAL A 168 -13.01 -12.89 -14.40
C VAL A 168 -11.97 -13.97 -14.14
N ALA A 169 -10.69 -13.64 -14.31
CA ALA A 169 -9.59 -14.59 -14.17
C ALA A 169 -8.44 -13.99 -13.33
N PRO A 170 -7.71 -14.79 -12.54
CA PRO A 170 -6.50 -14.35 -11.88
C PRO A 170 -5.45 -13.95 -12.92
N LEU A 171 -4.58 -13.00 -12.53
CA LEU A 171 -3.42 -12.65 -13.35
C LEU A 171 -2.33 -13.71 -13.20
N PRO A 172 -1.45 -13.83 -14.21
CA PRO A 172 -0.25 -14.66 -14.09
C PRO A 172 0.66 -14.17 -12.95
N PRO A 173 1.62 -15.00 -12.50
CA PRO A 173 2.65 -14.56 -11.57
C PRO A 173 3.30 -13.25 -12.01
N ARG A 174 3.79 -12.46 -11.06
CA ARG A 174 4.45 -11.19 -11.32
C ARG A 174 5.73 -11.40 -12.13
N ALA A 175 6.05 -10.45 -13.01
CA ALA A 175 7.28 -10.49 -13.82
C ALA A 175 8.54 -10.46 -12.94
N SER A 176 8.47 -9.86 -11.74
CA SER A 176 9.56 -9.91 -10.74
C SER A 176 9.87 -11.32 -10.22
N GLY A 177 8.96 -12.28 -10.35
CA GLY A 177 9.05 -13.61 -9.74
C GLY A 177 8.81 -13.64 -8.22
N VAL A 178 8.60 -12.48 -7.57
CA VAL A 178 8.37 -12.38 -6.13
C VAL A 178 6.91 -12.72 -5.81
N SER A 179 6.71 -13.81 -5.07
CA SER A 179 5.38 -14.28 -4.65
C SER A 179 5.06 -13.94 -3.19
N LYS A 180 6.07 -13.89 -2.31
CA LYS A 180 5.89 -13.50 -0.91
C LYS A 180 5.79 -11.98 -0.79
N PRO A 181 4.93 -11.45 0.12
CA PRO A 181 4.75 -10.01 0.25
C PRO A 181 5.97 -9.31 0.89
N VAL A 182 6.12 -8.04 0.57
CA VAL A 182 6.84 -7.09 1.42
C VAL A 182 5.89 -6.69 2.56
N VAL A 183 6.28 -6.93 3.81
CA VAL A 183 5.48 -6.58 4.99
C VAL A 183 5.94 -5.25 5.55
N CYS A 184 5.07 -4.24 5.50
CA CYS A 184 5.36 -2.88 5.99
C CYS A 184 4.69 -2.67 7.35
N TYR A 185 5.46 -2.71 8.45
CA TYR A 185 5.00 -2.36 9.79
C TYR A 185 5.41 -0.92 10.12
N GLY A 186 4.44 -0.09 10.54
CA GLY A 186 4.74 1.32 10.78
C GLY A 186 3.59 2.16 11.30
N THR A 187 3.65 3.42 10.97
CA THR A 187 2.87 4.53 11.55
C THR A 187 1.62 4.88 10.74
N SER A 188 1.03 6.07 11.00
CA SER A 188 0.00 6.68 10.15
C SER A 188 0.48 6.86 8.71
N ILE A 189 1.75 7.12 8.51
CA ILE A 189 2.37 7.35 7.20
C ILE A 189 2.39 6.04 6.40
N THR A 190 2.79 4.93 7.02
CA THR A 190 2.69 3.59 6.44
C THR A 190 1.22 3.21 6.19
N HIS A 191 0.30 3.54 7.11
CA HIS A 191 -1.14 3.32 6.94
C HIS A 191 -1.69 4.04 5.71
N GLY A 192 -1.08 5.16 5.30
CA GLY A 192 -1.42 5.96 4.13
C GLY A 192 -2.14 7.26 4.45
N ALA A 193 -1.94 7.82 5.67
CA ALA A 193 -2.50 9.13 6.04
C ALA A 193 -2.11 10.20 5.04
N SER A 194 -3.09 11.02 4.67
CA SER A 194 -2.99 12.15 3.75
C SER A 194 -2.75 11.82 2.27
N ALA A 195 -2.62 10.55 1.90
CA ALA A 195 -2.75 10.17 0.50
C ALA A 195 -4.19 10.49 0.02
N SER A 196 -4.31 11.22 -1.08
CA SER A 196 -5.63 11.67 -1.58
C SER A 196 -6.52 10.53 -2.07
N ARG A 197 -5.96 9.33 -2.32
CA ARG A 197 -6.66 8.10 -2.72
C ARG A 197 -5.78 6.86 -2.42
N PRO A 198 -6.35 5.65 -2.29
CA PRO A 198 -5.64 4.47 -1.79
C PRO A 198 -4.36 4.09 -2.53
N GLY A 199 -4.41 4.07 -3.85
CA GLY A 199 -3.25 3.70 -4.66
C GLY A 199 -2.12 4.73 -4.67
N LEU A 200 -2.28 5.89 -4.02
CA LEU A 200 -1.22 6.89 -3.83
C LEU A 200 -0.47 6.73 -2.51
N SER A 201 -0.87 5.84 -1.59
CA SER A 201 -0.03 5.52 -0.43
C SER A 201 1.37 5.08 -0.89
N TRP A 202 2.40 5.47 -0.16
CA TRP A 202 3.78 5.12 -0.55
C TRP A 202 3.99 3.60 -0.66
N THR A 203 3.35 2.82 0.21
CA THR A 203 3.42 1.35 0.19
C THR A 203 2.89 0.77 -1.12
N ALA A 204 1.74 1.25 -1.59
CA ALA A 204 1.16 0.84 -2.87
C ALA A 204 2.05 1.27 -4.07
N GLN A 205 2.63 2.47 -4.01
CA GLN A 205 3.51 2.97 -5.07
C GLN A 205 4.84 2.21 -5.12
N ALA A 206 5.47 1.94 -3.96
CA ALA A 206 6.70 1.15 -3.86
C ALA A 206 6.48 -0.27 -4.40
N ALA A 207 5.38 -0.91 -3.99
CA ALA A 207 5.02 -2.25 -4.44
C ALA A 207 4.81 -2.33 -5.97
N ARG A 208 4.08 -1.36 -6.57
CA ARG A 208 3.93 -1.30 -8.03
C ARG A 208 5.26 -1.05 -8.75
N ARG A 209 6.14 -0.21 -8.18
CA ARG A 209 7.45 0.10 -8.76
C ARG A 209 8.37 -1.11 -8.79
N ALA A 210 8.34 -1.93 -7.75
CA ALA A 210 9.15 -3.14 -7.63
C ALA A 210 8.45 -4.39 -8.19
N ASP A 211 7.18 -4.27 -8.60
CA ASP A 211 6.31 -5.38 -9.02
C ASP A 211 6.25 -6.51 -7.98
N VAL A 212 6.02 -6.16 -6.71
CA VAL A 212 5.92 -7.11 -5.59
C VAL A 212 4.55 -7.04 -4.91
N PRO A 213 4.03 -8.12 -4.32
CA PRO A 213 2.91 -8.04 -3.41
C PRO A 213 3.34 -7.36 -2.11
N PHE A 214 2.41 -6.73 -1.37
CA PHE A 214 2.72 -6.12 -0.09
C PHE A 214 1.58 -6.30 0.92
N VAL A 215 1.93 -6.26 2.20
CA VAL A 215 1.01 -6.23 3.33
C VAL A 215 1.25 -4.96 4.12
N ASN A 216 0.19 -4.19 4.36
CA ASN A 216 0.25 -2.95 5.11
C ASN A 216 -0.16 -3.19 6.58
N LEU A 217 0.80 -3.11 7.48
CA LEU A 217 0.63 -3.10 8.93
C LEU A 217 0.96 -1.71 9.51
N GLY A 218 0.52 -0.65 8.83
CA GLY A 218 0.57 0.71 9.35
C GLY A 218 -0.55 0.97 10.36
N PHE A 219 -0.23 1.60 11.49
CA PHE A 219 -1.15 1.91 12.57
C PHE A 219 -0.92 3.33 13.08
N ALA A 220 -1.86 4.23 12.77
CA ALA A 220 -1.78 5.65 13.11
C ALA A 220 -1.56 5.87 14.61
N GLY A 221 -0.50 6.59 14.97
CA GLY A 221 -0.14 6.87 16.37
C GLY A 221 0.28 5.65 17.20
N SER A 222 0.32 4.45 16.62
CA SER A 222 0.38 3.19 17.37
C SER A 222 1.40 2.16 16.86
N GLY A 223 2.04 2.35 15.73
CA GLY A 223 3.18 1.51 15.31
C GLY A 223 4.44 2.00 16.02
N LYS A 224 4.84 1.36 17.13
CA LYS A 224 5.92 1.81 18.03
C LYS A 224 6.87 0.68 18.42
N MET A 225 6.97 -0.37 17.60
CA MET A 225 7.79 -1.55 17.90
C MET A 225 7.47 -2.14 19.28
N GLU A 226 6.18 -2.23 19.63
CA GLU A 226 5.73 -2.91 20.85
C GLU A 226 6.20 -4.37 20.79
N PRO A 227 6.78 -4.93 21.89
CA PRO A 227 7.34 -6.28 21.87
C PRO A 227 6.37 -7.36 21.39
N SER A 228 5.08 -7.24 21.76
CA SER A 228 4.04 -8.19 21.32
C SER A 228 3.72 -8.11 19.82
N MET A 229 4.01 -7.00 19.16
CA MET A 229 3.77 -6.86 17.72
C MET A 229 4.75 -7.65 16.87
N VAL A 230 5.88 -8.10 17.42
CA VAL A 230 6.79 -8.98 16.69
C VAL A 230 6.12 -10.30 16.32
N ASP A 231 5.20 -10.80 17.17
CA ASP A 231 4.43 -12.02 16.90
C ASP A 231 3.57 -11.84 15.65
N VAL A 232 2.89 -10.70 15.55
CA VAL A 232 2.04 -10.36 14.41
C VAL A 232 2.84 -10.20 13.12
N VAL A 233 3.96 -9.47 13.18
CA VAL A 233 4.80 -9.18 12.01
C VAL A 233 5.51 -10.44 11.53
N ALA A 234 6.13 -11.18 12.43
CA ALA A 234 6.92 -12.36 12.11
C ALA A 234 6.08 -13.56 11.66
N GLU A 235 4.78 -13.60 11.95
CA GLU A 235 3.93 -14.69 11.49
C GLU A 235 3.73 -14.68 9.97
N ILE A 236 3.78 -13.51 9.35
CA ILE A 236 3.61 -13.37 7.90
C ILE A 236 4.91 -13.78 7.19
N ASP A 237 4.85 -14.78 6.33
CA ASP A 237 6.00 -15.22 5.52
C ASP A 237 6.29 -14.20 4.42
N ALA A 238 7.28 -13.35 4.66
CA ALA A 238 7.63 -12.19 3.85
C ALA A 238 8.85 -12.42 2.95
N SER A 239 8.92 -11.68 1.84
CA SER A 239 10.15 -11.49 1.06
C SER A 239 11.07 -10.42 1.65
N LEU A 240 10.49 -9.45 2.38
CA LEU A 240 11.18 -8.34 3.04
C LEU A 240 10.28 -7.79 4.16
N TYR A 241 10.84 -7.52 5.33
CA TYR A 241 10.19 -6.72 6.37
C TYR A 241 10.67 -5.28 6.30
N VAL A 242 9.74 -4.33 6.35
CA VAL A 242 10.00 -2.88 6.41
C VAL A 242 9.48 -2.36 7.73
N LEU A 243 10.35 -1.73 8.52
CA LEU A 243 10.06 -1.17 9.84
C LEU A 243 10.09 0.36 9.77
N ASP A 244 8.92 1.00 9.63
CA ASP A 244 8.71 2.45 9.49
C ASP A 244 8.00 3.01 10.73
N CYS A 245 8.58 2.80 11.92
CA CYS A 245 7.95 3.10 13.20
C CYS A 245 8.46 4.38 13.88
N LEU A 246 9.62 4.91 13.47
CA LEU A 246 10.34 5.94 14.23
C LEU A 246 9.53 7.23 14.43
N TRP A 247 8.63 7.57 13.50
CA TRP A 247 7.80 8.78 13.64
C TRP A 247 6.92 8.77 14.90
N ASN A 248 6.44 7.61 15.31
CA ASN A 248 5.63 7.44 16.52
C ASN A 248 6.45 7.22 17.80
N MET A 249 7.77 7.07 17.70
CA MET A 249 8.65 6.78 18.83
C MET A 249 9.34 8.05 19.35
N SER A 250 9.50 8.17 20.65
CA SER A 250 10.45 9.11 21.26
C SER A 250 11.86 8.54 21.19
N PRO A 251 12.94 9.36 21.35
CA PRO A 251 14.30 8.84 21.47
C PRO A 251 14.41 7.72 22.51
N LYS A 252 13.80 7.89 23.69
CA LYS A 252 13.75 6.87 24.73
C LYS A 252 13.13 5.54 24.25
N LEU A 253 12.04 5.60 23.50
CA LEU A 253 11.43 4.38 22.95
C LEU A 253 12.31 3.72 21.87
N VAL A 254 13.09 4.50 21.12
CA VAL A 254 14.07 3.94 20.17
C VAL A 254 15.14 3.16 20.93
N GLU A 255 15.70 3.73 22.00
CA GLU A 255 16.66 3.03 22.86
C GLU A 255 16.10 1.74 23.46
N GLU A 256 14.84 1.77 23.94
CA GLU A 256 14.22 0.65 24.63
C GLU A 256 13.75 -0.48 23.70
N ARG A 257 13.31 -0.16 22.46
CA ARG A 257 12.54 -1.10 21.64
C ARG A 257 13.17 -1.46 20.30
N PHE A 258 13.94 -0.57 19.68
CA PHE A 258 14.38 -0.76 18.30
C PHE A 258 15.27 -2.01 18.16
N GLU A 259 16.35 -2.09 18.90
CA GLU A 259 17.27 -3.22 18.86
C GLU A 259 16.60 -4.54 19.28
N PRO A 260 15.88 -4.63 20.42
CA PRO A 260 15.19 -5.85 20.80
C PRO A 260 14.18 -6.34 19.75
N PHE A 261 13.42 -5.44 19.13
CA PHE A 261 12.45 -5.80 18.10
C PHE A 261 13.14 -6.36 16.84
N VAL A 262 14.19 -5.71 16.36
CA VAL A 262 14.96 -6.14 15.18
C VAL A 262 15.61 -7.51 15.43
N ARG A 263 16.22 -7.72 16.62
CA ARG A 263 16.84 -8.99 17.00
C ARG A 263 15.81 -10.13 17.05
N GLU A 264 14.65 -9.89 17.67
CA GLU A 264 13.62 -10.92 17.80
C GLU A 264 12.97 -11.24 16.44
N LEU A 265 12.74 -10.24 15.59
CA LEU A 265 12.25 -10.47 14.23
C LEU A 265 13.24 -11.29 13.41
N HIS A 266 14.53 -10.95 13.45
CA HIS A 266 15.59 -11.71 12.79
C HIS A 266 15.70 -13.13 13.33
N ARG A 267 15.65 -13.33 14.66
CA ARG A 267 15.68 -14.68 15.28
C ARG A 267 14.55 -15.58 14.74
N ARG A 268 13.36 -15.02 14.52
CA ARG A 268 12.20 -15.76 13.98
C ARG A 268 12.26 -15.95 12.47
N ARG A 269 12.89 -15.04 11.76
CA ARG A 269 12.98 -15.00 10.30
C ARG A 269 14.40 -14.73 9.83
N PRO A 270 15.35 -15.65 10.11
CA PRO A 270 16.79 -15.41 9.97
C PRO A 270 17.25 -15.22 8.51
N THR A 271 16.45 -15.66 7.54
CA THR A 271 16.77 -15.57 6.11
C THR A 271 16.00 -14.46 5.38
N THR A 272 15.10 -13.76 6.06
CA THR A 272 14.31 -12.70 5.43
C THR A 272 14.97 -11.35 5.70
N PRO A 273 15.27 -10.55 4.66
CA PRO A 273 15.82 -9.21 4.82
C PRO A 273 14.93 -8.31 5.68
N ILE A 274 15.57 -7.39 6.40
CA ILE A 274 14.89 -6.34 7.19
C ILE A 274 15.39 -4.97 6.72
N LEU A 275 14.48 -4.08 6.35
CA LEU A 275 14.73 -2.69 6.01
C LEU A 275 14.17 -1.79 7.12
N CYS A 276 15.05 -1.19 7.89
CA CYS A 276 14.68 -0.17 8.88
C CYS A 276 14.64 1.19 8.21
N ALA A 277 13.60 1.98 8.50
CA ALA A 277 13.41 3.30 7.92
C ALA A 277 13.63 4.41 8.97
N GLU A 278 14.33 5.46 8.55
CA GLU A 278 14.35 6.73 9.28
C GLU A 278 12.94 7.36 9.23
N ASP A 279 12.54 8.11 10.25
CA ASP A 279 11.31 8.91 10.19
C ASP A 279 11.47 10.00 9.11
N CYS A 280 10.53 10.02 8.15
CA CYS A 280 10.57 10.98 7.06
C CYS A 280 10.36 12.41 7.58
N SER A 281 11.13 13.36 7.06
CA SER A 281 11.05 14.77 7.44
C SER A 281 11.42 15.64 6.26
N THR A 282 10.64 16.69 6.00
CA THR A 282 10.95 17.72 5.00
C THR A 282 11.84 18.82 5.55
N PHE A 283 11.96 18.92 6.89
CA PHE A 283 12.67 20.00 7.58
C PHE A 283 14.12 19.67 7.93
N ARG A 284 14.50 18.39 7.88
CA ARG A 284 15.82 17.92 8.31
C ARG A 284 16.35 16.87 7.35
N ASP A 285 17.64 16.94 7.09
CA ASP A 285 18.34 15.92 6.32
C ASP A 285 18.34 14.58 7.04
N ARG A 286 18.60 14.63 8.36
CA ARG A 286 18.64 13.48 9.24
C ARG A 286 17.94 13.82 10.55
N THR A 287 17.18 12.90 11.06
CA THR A 287 16.52 13.02 12.35
C THR A 287 17.38 12.43 13.47
N GLU A 288 17.19 12.90 14.70
CA GLU A 288 17.89 12.32 15.87
C GLU A 288 17.60 10.82 15.98
N LYS A 289 16.34 10.42 15.88
CA LYS A 289 15.90 9.02 15.97
C LYS A 289 16.45 8.17 14.82
N GLY A 290 16.51 8.74 13.62
CA GLY A 290 17.11 8.07 12.46
C GLY A 290 18.60 7.81 12.66
N ILE A 291 19.35 8.79 13.18
CA ILE A 291 20.77 8.63 13.51
C ILE A 291 20.97 7.56 14.60
N MET A 292 20.11 7.54 15.63
CA MET A 292 20.14 6.49 16.66
C MET A 292 19.91 5.11 16.08
N ALA A 293 18.86 4.95 15.28
CA ALA A 293 18.52 3.67 14.66
C ALA A 293 19.62 3.18 13.70
N GLU A 294 20.18 4.07 12.89
CA GLU A 294 21.31 3.72 12.01
C GLU A 294 22.55 3.26 12.76
N LYS A 295 22.88 3.89 13.90
CA LYS A 295 23.97 3.44 14.78
C LYS A 295 23.70 2.03 15.32
N ILE A 296 22.45 1.72 15.68
CA ILE A 296 22.08 0.36 16.12
C ILE A 296 22.24 -0.64 14.97
N VAL A 297 21.77 -0.29 13.76
CA VAL A 297 21.95 -1.14 12.57
C VAL A 297 23.44 -1.39 12.30
N ALA A 298 24.28 -0.35 12.36
CA ALA A 298 25.73 -0.46 12.17
C ALA A 298 26.37 -1.34 13.26
N LYS A 299 25.97 -1.17 14.53
CA LYS A 299 26.41 -2.01 15.66
C LYS A 299 26.11 -3.48 15.41
N LEU A 300 24.86 -3.81 15.05
CA LEU A 300 24.46 -5.19 14.79
C LEU A 300 25.29 -5.82 13.66
N LYS A 301 25.50 -5.09 12.57
CA LYS A 301 26.34 -5.54 11.45
C LYS A 301 27.80 -5.73 11.83
N ALA A 302 28.32 -4.95 12.78
CA ALA A 302 29.68 -5.09 13.29
C ALA A 302 29.82 -6.28 14.27
N GLU A 303 28.77 -6.60 15.03
CA GLU A 303 28.73 -7.74 15.94
C GLU A 303 28.81 -9.08 15.19
N ASP A 304 28.03 -9.24 14.13
CA ASP A 304 28.03 -10.43 13.27
C ASP A 304 27.70 -10.06 11.81
N PRO A 305 28.73 -9.76 10.98
CA PRO A 305 28.52 -9.37 9.60
C PRO A 305 27.81 -10.43 8.72
N VAL A 306 27.87 -11.70 9.11
CA VAL A 306 27.22 -12.79 8.36
C VAL A 306 25.75 -12.90 8.72
N ALA A 307 25.41 -12.90 10.00
CA ALA A 307 24.01 -12.95 10.45
C ALA A 307 23.24 -11.71 10.02
N TRP A 308 23.84 -10.52 10.09
CA TRP A 308 23.19 -9.25 9.80
C TRP A 308 23.46 -8.71 8.39
N LYS A 309 23.93 -9.53 7.44
CA LYS A 309 24.22 -9.11 6.05
C LYS A 309 23.00 -8.48 5.37
N ASP A 310 21.79 -9.02 5.66
CA ASP A 310 20.52 -8.64 5.06
C ASP A 310 19.70 -7.66 5.96
N LEU A 311 20.35 -7.02 6.94
CA LEU A 311 19.80 -5.88 7.67
C LEU A 311 20.16 -4.58 6.94
N HIS A 312 19.17 -3.78 6.56
CA HIS A 312 19.33 -2.57 5.77
C HIS A 312 18.73 -1.36 6.48
N PHE A 313 19.16 -0.17 6.06
CA PHE A 313 18.62 1.10 6.53
C PHE A 313 18.34 2.03 5.34
N ILE A 314 17.20 2.73 5.38
CA ILE A 314 16.88 3.79 4.42
C ILE A 314 16.84 5.13 5.15
N PRO A 315 17.74 6.08 4.83
CA PRO A 315 17.75 7.40 5.45
C PRO A 315 16.62 8.28 4.91
N ASN A 316 16.28 9.33 5.66
CA ASN A 316 15.29 10.33 5.25
C ASN A 316 15.60 10.95 3.88
N THR A 317 16.88 11.15 3.57
CA THR A 317 17.34 11.73 2.31
C THR A 317 16.96 10.95 1.07
N GLU A 318 16.57 9.68 1.21
CA GLU A 318 16.05 8.85 0.13
C GLU A 318 14.51 8.75 0.12
N GLN A 319 13.85 9.31 1.14
CA GLN A 319 12.40 9.22 1.30
C GLN A 319 11.67 10.50 0.89
N MET A 320 12.23 11.67 1.21
CA MET A 320 11.58 12.96 1.01
C MET A 320 12.49 13.93 0.23
N ALA A 321 11.88 14.81 -0.56
CA ALA A 321 12.55 15.99 -1.08
C ALA A 321 12.73 17.05 0.05
N ARG A 322 13.41 18.15 -0.24
CA ARG A 322 13.80 19.16 0.75
C ARG A 322 13.24 20.54 0.47
N ASP A 323 12.18 20.57 -0.30
CA ASP A 323 11.49 21.82 -0.62
C ASP A 323 10.39 22.18 0.39
N CYS A 324 10.18 21.33 1.40
CA CYS A 324 9.14 21.47 2.44
C CYS A 324 7.69 21.42 1.92
N GLU A 325 7.46 21.09 0.65
CA GLU A 325 6.13 21.05 0.03
C GLU A 325 5.48 19.64 0.08
N GLU A 326 6.15 18.67 0.66
CA GLU A 326 5.76 17.26 0.58
C GLU A 326 4.84 16.79 1.72
N THR A 327 4.39 17.66 2.59
CA THR A 327 3.48 17.32 3.70
C THR A 327 2.22 18.20 3.71
N VAL A 328 1.15 17.72 4.37
CA VAL A 328 -0.08 18.50 4.58
C VAL A 328 -0.09 19.28 5.89
N ASP A 329 0.73 18.87 6.87
CA ASP A 329 0.70 19.39 8.25
C ASP A 329 2.09 19.40 8.92
N GLY A 330 3.15 19.28 8.13
CA GLY A 330 4.54 19.19 8.62
C GLY A 330 4.95 17.77 9.09
N CYS A 331 4.02 16.80 9.03
CA CYS A 331 4.21 15.42 9.45
C CYS A 331 3.82 14.43 8.36
N HIS A 332 2.55 14.46 7.94
CA HIS A 332 2.00 13.48 7.03
C HIS A 332 2.26 13.85 5.57
N PRO A 333 2.93 12.97 4.80
CA PRO A 333 3.20 13.23 3.39
C PRO A 333 1.91 13.42 2.59
N ASN A 334 1.87 14.48 1.77
CA ASN A 334 0.88 14.63 0.72
C ASN A 334 1.18 13.71 -0.48
N ASP A 335 0.45 13.82 -1.59
CA ASP A 335 0.66 12.96 -2.75
C ASP A 335 2.08 13.07 -3.36
N CYS A 336 2.72 14.25 -3.26
CA CYS A 336 4.11 14.43 -3.69
C CYS A 336 5.05 13.65 -2.79
N GLY A 337 4.97 13.82 -1.47
CA GLY A 337 5.76 13.10 -0.50
C GLY A 337 5.53 11.59 -0.55
N MET A 338 4.26 11.15 -0.66
CA MET A 338 3.93 9.73 -0.86
C MET A 338 4.57 9.15 -2.12
N ARG A 339 4.68 9.95 -3.18
CA ARG A 339 5.34 9.54 -4.42
C ARG A 339 6.86 9.42 -4.24
N GLN A 340 7.50 10.37 -3.57
CA GLN A 340 8.94 10.32 -3.31
C GLN A 340 9.30 9.12 -2.42
N MET A 341 8.56 8.91 -1.32
CA MET A 341 8.70 7.70 -0.51
C MET A 341 8.51 6.43 -1.35
N GLY A 342 7.45 6.38 -2.19
CA GLY A 342 7.20 5.25 -3.08
C GLY A 342 8.36 4.97 -4.06
N ILE A 343 9.06 6.01 -4.52
CA ILE A 343 10.27 5.88 -5.36
C ILE A 343 11.44 5.36 -4.52
N GLY A 344 11.73 5.98 -3.38
CA GLY A 344 12.84 5.61 -2.49
C GLY A 344 12.72 4.16 -2.02
N PHE A 345 11.59 3.80 -1.40
CA PHE A 345 11.35 2.43 -0.94
C PHE A 345 11.31 1.42 -2.10
N GLY A 346 10.67 1.76 -3.21
CA GLY A 346 10.61 0.87 -4.38
C GLY A 346 11.99 0.57 -4.97
N ASN A 347 12.90 1.56 -5.00
CA ASN A 347 14.28 1.34 -5.40
C ASN A 347 15.03 0.43 -4.41
N ARG A 348 14.82 0.64 -3.09
CA ARG A 348 15.39 -0.22 -2.04
C ARG A 348 14.86 -1.66 -2.12
N TYR A 349 13.56 -1.86 -2.40
CA TYR A 349 13.00 -3.19 -2.61
C TYR A 349 13.70 -3.90 -3.79
N LYS A 350 13.85 -3.20 -4.93
CA LYS A 350 14.56 -3.75 -6.08
C LYS A 350 16.00 -4.14 -5.73
N GLN A 351 16.75 -3.28 -5.07
CA GLN A 351 18.12 -3.52 -4.66
C GLN A 351 18.23 -4.73 -3.72
N ILE A 352 17.41 -4.77 -2.66
CA ILE A 352 17.47 -5.81 -1.62
C ILE A 352 17.03 -7.17 -2.18
N LEU A 353 16.00 -7.19 -3.02
CA LEU A 353 15.45 -8.41 -3.61
C LEU A 353 16.12 -8.83 -4.93
N GLY A 354 17.16 -8.11 -5.38
CA GLY A 354 17.88 -8.41 -6.63
C GLY A 354 17.03 -8.24 -7.89
N LEU A 355 16.05 -7.32 -7.89
CA LEU A 355 15.15 -7.07 -9.02
C LEU A 355 15.69 -6.02 -9.97
N LYS A 356 15.36 -6.16 -11.27
CA LYS A 356 15.77 -5.23 -12.34
C LYS A 356 14.94 -3.95 -12.39
#